data_24eb80d976b0eb90b7b5affbdae73f95
#
_entry.id   24eb80d976b0eb90b7b5affbdae73f95
#
_cell.length_a   1.000
_cell.length_b   1.000
_cell.length_c   1.000
_cell.angle_alpha   90.00
_cell.angle_beta   90.00
_cell.angle_gamma   90.00
#
_symmetry.space_group_name_H-M   'P 1'
#
loop_
_entity.id
_entity.type
_entity.pdbx_description
1 polymer ?
#
loop_
_entity_poly.entity_id
_entity_poly.type
_entity_poly.pdbx_seq_one_letter_code
_entity_poly.pdbx_strand_id
1 'polypeptide(L)'
;MREDKHMINFPQDFLWGTSTSGPQTEGRFAGDGKGDNLWDYWYQVEPHRFRFQEGPGLTSTFYENWEEDIELLVETGHTAFRTSIQWSRIFPEGRGEANPAGVAFYRQVFERIKSKGIHLMVNLYHFDLPFALQEEGDGWENKETVYAYRDYARFCFETYGDLVDQWITFNEPIVPVEFGYFYDAHYPHKVDAAAAVKVAYHTQLASSLAVQACHEVDPNYRIGVVLNLTPAYPRSQHPADVKAARIAELFQAKSFLDPSVLGTYPPELVEILRERALLPEVDPNDLELIKEHTVDFLGVNYYQPMRVSAPRYAPNPESPMLVEQFYEPYVMPGRKINPHRGWEIYEQGLYDIAQNIKENYGNIEWLLTENGMGVEGEEKFRQNGEIQDDYRIDFVKDHLRELHRAIQDGANCKGYLMWTFIDCWSWLNGYKNRYGLVELDLATQERRLKKSGHWFRELSQQNGFEE
;
A
#
# COMPACT_ATOMS: atom_id res chain seq x y z
N MET A 1 35.07 27.66 -11.37
CA MET A 1 34.31 26.95 -12.39
C MET A 1 32.99 26.57 -11.70
N ARG A 2 31.84 27.01 -12.18
CA ARG A 2 30.59 26.45 -11.74
C ARG A 2 30.58 25.02 -12.32
N GLU A 3 30.59 24.01 -11.46
CA GLU A 3 30.26 22.66 -11.89
C GLU A 3 28.89 22.76 -12.57
N ASP A 4 28.79 22.32 -13.81
CA ASP A 4 27.52 22.18 -14.49
C ASP A 4 26.72 21.11 -13.70
N LYS A 5 25.85 21.57 -12.83
CA LYS A 5 24.96 20.67 -12.08
C LYS A 5 24.08 19.94 -13.08
N HIS A 6 24.16 18.63 -13.04
CA HIS A 6 23.37 17.78 -13.92
C HIS A 6 21.92 17.73 -13.43
N MET A 7 20.97 18.11 -14.29
CA MET A 7 19.53 17.99 -13.99
C MET A 7 19.03 16.61 -14.37
N ILE A 8 18.42 15.93 -13.42
CA ILE A 8 17.62 14.72 -13.65
C ILE A 8 16.19 15.15 -13.96
N ASN A 9 15.73 14.94 -15.19
CA ASN A 9 14.40 15.33 -15.64
C ASN A 9 13.54 14.10 -15.94
N PHE A 10 12.30 14.12 -15.48
CA PHE A 10 11.31 13.07 -15.74
C PHE A 10 10.45 13.36 -16.99
N PRO A 11 9.71 12.38 -17.51
CA PRO A 11 8.76 12.63 -18.61
C PRO A 11 7.81 13.78 -18.30
N GLN A 12 7.36 14.49 -19.33
CA GLN A 12 6.56 15.72 -19.16
C GLN A 12 5.26 15.48 -18.37
N ASP A 13 4.63 14.32 -18.55
CA ASP A 13 3.37 13.96 -17.91
C ASP A 13 3.57 13.11 -16.64
N PHE A 14 4.78 13.18 -16.04
CA PHE A 14 5.09 12.42 -14.84
C PHE A 14 4.35 12.97 -13.63
N LEU A 15 3.66 12.11 -12.90
CA LEU A 15 2.84 12.49 -11.75
C LEU A 15 3.68 12.57 -10.49
N TRP A 16 3.56 13.70 -9.78
CA TRP A 16 4.21 13.95 -8.51
C TRP A 16 3.18 14.08 -7.39
N GLY A 17 3.30 13.28 -6.36
CA GLY A 17 2.32 13.32 -5.28
C GLY A 17 2.73 12.58 -4.02
N THR A 18 1.75 12.40 -3.18
CA THR A 18 1.86 11.59 -1.96
C THR A 18 0.69 10.64 -1.84
N SER A 19 0.89 9.61 -1.03
CA SER A 19 -0.15 8.64 -0.67
C SER A 19 -0.54 8.77 0.80
N THR A 20 -1.81 8.54 1.06
CA THR A 20 -2.40 8.40 2.40
C THR A 20 -3.38 7.23 2.43
N SER A 21 -3.96 6.95 3.57
CA SER A 21 -5.08 6.02 3.70
C SER A 21 -6.12 6.53 4.69
N GLY A 22 -7.37 6.22 4.45
CA GLY A 22 -8.49 6.60 5.31
C GLY A 22 -8.29 6.18 6.78
N PRO A 23 -7.99 4.90 7.08
CA PRO A 23 -7.79 4.44 8.44
C PRO A 23 -6.68 5.16 9.21
N GLN A 24 -5.64 5.63 8.50
CA GLN A 24 -4.47 6.26 9.11
C GLN A 24 -4.60 7.79 9.25
N THR A 25 -5.58 8.41 8.58
CA THR A 25 -5.67 9.88 8.52
C THR A 25 -6.99 10.46 8.96
N GLU A 26 -8.11 9.79 8.70
CA GLU A 26 -9.44 10.40 8.88
C GLU A 26 -9.85 10.60 10.34
N GLY A 27 -9.57 9.61 11.19
CA GLY A 27 -10.07 9.58 12.57
C GLY A 27 -11.54 9.16 12.65
N ARG A 28 -12.10 9.27 13.87
CA ARG A 28 -13.50 8.94 14.18
C ARG A 28 -14.13 10.04 15.02
N PHE A 29 -15.30 10.50 14.64
CA PHE A 29 -15.98 11.64 15.25
C PHE A 29 -17.42 11.30 15.61
N ALA A 30 -17.94 11.97 16.64
CA ALA A 30 -19.31 11.80 17.07
C ALA A 30 -20.28 12.19 15.94
N GLY A 31 -21.15 11.27 15.55
CA GLY A 31 -22.16 11.52 14.52
C GLY A 31 -21.68 11.35 13.09
N ASP A 32 -20.45 10.89 12.84
CA ASP A 32 -19.96 10.62 11.48
C ASP A 32 -20.57 9.34 10.85
N GLY A 33 -21.27 8.54 11.66
CA GLY A 33 -21.97 7.33 11.20
C GLY A 33 -21.07 6.17 10.78
N LYS A 34 -19.74 6.30 10.96
CA LYS A 34 -18.78 5.26 10.62
C LYS A 34 -18.95 4.02 11.51
N GLY A 35 -19.05 2.83 10.89
CA GLY A 35 -18.95 1.55 11.60
C GLY A 35 -17.51 1.24 12.01
N ASP A 36 -17.34 0.26 12.91
CA ASP A 36 -16.03 -0.24 13.27
C ASP A 36 -15.41 -1.03 12.10
N ASN A 37 -14.13 -0.80 11.84
CA ASN A 37 -13.31 -1.71 11.06
C ASN A 37 -12.48 -2.62 11.98
N LEU A 38 -11.69 -3.53 11.40
CA LEU A 38 -10.85 -4.45 12.18
C LEU A 38 -9.90 -3.74 13.15
N TRP A 39 -9.36 -2.57 12.77
CA TRP A 39 -8.42 -1.81 13.59
C TRP A 39 -9.11 -1.10 14.76
N ASP A 40 -10.32 -0.57 14.53
CA ASP A 40 -11.13 0.05 15.59
C ASP A 40 -11.46 -0.98 16.67
N TYR A 41 -11.97 -2.16 16.24
CA TYR A 41 -12.30 -3.24 17.15
C TYR A 41 -11.07 -3.79 17.88
N TRP A 42 -10.00 -4.09 17.16
CA TRP A 42 -8.77 -4.63 17.74
C TRP A 42 -8.19 -3.69 18.80
N TYR A 43 -8.15 -2.40 18.50
CA TYR A 43 -7.70 -1.41 19.50
C TYR A 43 -8.59 -1.39 20.75
N GLN A 44 -9.91 -1.54 20.62
CA GLN A 44 -10.84 -1.58 21.75
C GLN A 44 -10.58 -2.78 22.67
N VAL A 45 -10.29 -3.95 22.11
CA VAL A 45 -10.14 -5.21 22.87
C VAL A 45 -8.71 -5.47 23.36
N GLU A 46 -7.69 -5.00 22.61
CA GLU A 46 -6.27 -5.22 22.90
C GLU A 46 -5.42 -3.93 22.77
N PRO A 47 -5.76 -2.84 23.45
CA PRO A 47 -5.03 -1.56 23.31
C PRO A 47 -3.54 -1.69 23.66
N HIS A 48 -3.16 -2.65 24.50
CA HIS A 48 -1.78 -2.92 24.91
C HIS A 48 -0.87 -3.40 23.77
N ARG A 49 -1.43 -3.89 22.66
CA ARG A 49 -0.66 -4.27 21.47
C ARG A 49 -0.22 -3.04 20.66
N PHE A 50 -0.87 -1.92 20.84
CA PHE A 50 -0.54 -0.66 20.17
C PHE A 50 0.45 0.15 21.00
N ARG A 51 1.50 0.67 20.36
CA ARG A 51 2.51 1.47 21.05
C ARG A 51 1.87 2.64 21.79
N PHE A 52 2.19 2.80 23.06
CA PHE A 52 1.63 3.81 23.97
C PHE A 52 0.10 3.83 24.02
N GLN A 53 -0.56 2.77 23.57
CA GLN A 53 -2.02 2.70 23.44
C GLN A 53 -2.57 3.82 22.52
N GLU A 54 -1.86 4.12 21.45
CA GLU A 54 -2.25 5.08 20.43
C GLU A 54 -3.02 4.35 19.32
N GLY A 55 -4.34 4.56 19.28
CA GLY A 55 -5.25 3.90 18.34
C GLY A 55 -5.68 4.78 17.17
N PRO A 56 -6.56 4.25 16.28
CA PRO A 56 -6.96 4.90 15.04
C PRO A 56 -7.99 6.04 15.22
N GLY A 57 -8.43 6.32 16.45
CA GLY A 57 -9.55 7.24 16.69
C GLY A 57 -9.24 8.70 16.41
N LEU A 58 -8.01 9.17 16.67
CA LEU A 58 -7.61 10.55 16.43
C LEU A 58 -6.97 10.73 15.05
N THR A 59 -5.84 10.11 14.81
CA THR A 59 -5.02 10.22 13.57
C THR A 59 -4.61 11.67 13.26
N SER A 60 -4.57 12.06 11.99
CA SER A 60 -4.38 13.45 11.55
C SER A 60 -5.70 14.20 11.36
N THR A 61 -6.81 13.66 11.84
CA THR A 61 -8.14 14.30 11.80
C THR A 61 -8.56 14.83 10.41
N PHE A 62 -8.19 14.11 9.35
CA PHE A 62 -8.50 14.51 7.98
C PHE A 62 -10.00 14.69 7.74
N TYR A 63 -10.85 13.92 8.44
CA TYR A 63 -12.30 14.05 8.34
C TYR A 63 -12.80 15.47 8.69
N GLU A 64 -12.11 16.18 9.59
CA GLU A 64 -12.48 17.56 9.98
C GLU A 64 -11.64 18.62 9.29
N ASN A 65 -10.39 18.31 8.91
CA ASN A 65 -9.42 19.30 8.41
C ASN A 65 -9.11 19.16 6.91
N TRP A 66 -9.90 18.39 6.17
CA TRP A 66 -9.62 18.06 4.77
C TRP A 66 -9.53 19.31 3.86
N GLU A 67 -10.24 20.39 4.16
CA GLU A 67 -10.18 21.63 3.35
C GLU A 67 -8.79 22.26 3.43
N GLU A 68 -8.26 22.40 4.64
CA GLU A 68 -6.90 22.93 4.87
C GLU A 68 -5.84 22.00 4.30
N ASP A 69 -5.99 20.68 4.51
CA ASP A 69 -5.06 19.66 4.03
C ASP A 69 -5.01 19.67 2.48
N ILE A 70 -6.11 19.90 1.78
CA ILE A 70 -6.11 20.02 0.31
C ILE A 70 -5.42 21.31 -0.15
N GLU A 71 -5.56 22.43 0.56
CA GLU A 71 -4.80 23.65 0.23
C GLU A 71 -3.28 23.43 0.41
N LEU A 72 -2.87 22.66 1.42
CA LEU A 72 -1.47 22.27 1.58
C LEU A 72 -0.96 21.36 0.44
N LEU A 73 -1.80 20.48 -0.14
CA LEU A 73 -1.43 19.72 -1.35
C LEU A 73 -1.08 20.66 -2.51
N VAL A 74 -1.88 21.70 -2.70
CA VAL A 74 -1.63 22.73 -3.73
C VAL A 74 -0.33 23.49 -3.43
N GLU A 75 -0.14 23.90 -2.19
CA GLU A 75 1.06 24.63 -1.76
C GLU A 75 2.34 23.80 -1.98
N THR A 76 2.29 22.50 -1.73
CA THR A 76 3.40 21.57 -1.94
C THR A 76 3.54 21.07 -3.37
N GLY A 77 2.78 21.63 -4.32
CA GLY A 77 2.93 21.39 -5.76
C GLY A 77 2.47 20.00 -6.23
N HIS A 78 1.57 19.35 -5.51
CA HIS A 78 1.06 18.05 -5.92
C HIS A 78 0.34 18.10 -7.26
N THR A 79 0.72 17.21 -8.18
CA THR A 79 -0.02 16.94 -9.42
C THR A 79 -0.87 15.67 -9.31
N ALA A 80 -0.59 14.83 -8.32
CA ALA A 80 -1.39 13.64 -8.00
C ALA A 80 -1.54 13.46 -6.48
N PHE A 81 -2.61 12.80 -6.09
CA PHE A 81 -2.85 12.43 -4.69
C PHE A 81 -3.55 11.08 -4.64
N ARG A 82 -3.06 10.19 -3.76
CA ARG A 82 -3.68 8.90 -3.51
C ARG A 82 -4.20 8.82 -2.08
N THR A 83 -5.45 8.39 -1.94
CA THR A 83 -6.06 8.10 -0.65
C THR A 83 -6.95 6.86 -0.75
N SER A 84 -7.64 6.49 0.33
CA SER A 84 -8.59 5.39 0.34
C SER A 84 -9.95 5.80 0.90
N ILE A 85 -11.00 5.16 0.42
CA ILE A 85 -12.32 5.19 1.05
C ILE A 85 -12.30 4.12 2.16
N GLN A 86 -12.71 4.48 3.38
CA GLN A 86 -12.98 3.48 4.40
C GLN A 86 -14.32 2.81 4.12
N TRP A 87 -14.29 1.50 3.89
CA TRP A 87 -15.49 0.73 3.59
C TRP A 87 -16.56 0.89 4.68
N SER A 88 -16.20 0.79 5.95
CA SER A 88 -17.13 0.98 7.08
C SER A 88 -17.64 2.40 7.27
N ARG A 89 -17.07 3.41 6.58
CA ARG A 89 -17.62 4.77 6.56
C ARG A 89 -18.75 4.90 5.55
N ILE A 90 -18.71 4.12 4.47
CA ILE A 90 -19.78 4.05 3.47
C ILE A 90 -20.86 3.08 3.91
N PHE A 91 -20.49 1.84 4.26
CA PHE A 91 -21.38 0.80 4.76
C PHE A 91 -20.94 0.39 6.17
N PRO A 92 -21.56 0.94 7.22
CA PRO A 92 -21.14 0.66 8.61
C PRO A 92 -21.11 -0.83 8.96
N GLU A 93 -22.04 -1.62 8.41
CA GLU A 93 -22.13 -3.07 8.57
C GLU A 93 -21.48 -3.85 7.39
N GLY A 94 -20.69 -3.17 6.54
CA GLY A 94 -20.09 -3.75 5.34
C GLY A 94 -21.05 -3.95 4.16
N ARG A 95 -22.34 -3.82 4.37
CA ARG A 95 -23.43 -3.95 3.39
C ARG A 95 -24.69 -3.24 3.91
N GLY A 96 -25.77 -3.27 3.10
CA GLY A 96 -27.06 -2.70 3.47
C GLY A 96 -27.17 -1.21 3.12
N GLU A 97 -27.63 -0.37 4.06
CA GLU A 97 -27.82 1.05 3.82
C GLU A 97 -26.51 1.82 3.89
N ALA A 98 -26.27 2.68 2.90
CA ALA A 98 -25.11 3.56 2.89
C ALA A 98 -25.26 4.69 3.92
N ASN A 99 -24.18 5.03 4.61
CA ASN A 99 -24.12 6.15 5.54
C ASN A 99 -24.08 7.48 4.78
N PRO A 100 -25.15 8.31 4.84
CA PRO A 100 -25.20 9.54 4.04
C PRO A 100 -24.08 10.53 4.38
N ALA A 101 -23.64 10.59 5.65
CA ALA A 101 -22.57 11.48 6.07
C ALA A 101 -21.23 11.06 5.44
N GLY A 102 -20.93 9.76 5.42
CA GLY A 102 -19.72 9.22 4.79
C GLY A 102 -19.74 9.44 3.27
N VAL A 103 -20.87 9.20 2.63
CA VAL A 103 -21.03 9.44 1.18
C VAL A 103 -20.80 10.91 0.83
N ALA A 104 -21.40 11.83 1.59
CA ALA A 104 -21.25 13.27 1.37
C ALA A 104 -19.82 13.75 1.63
N PHE A 105 -19.15 13.21 2.66
CA PHE A 105 -17.77 13.54 2.99
C PHE A 105 -16.83 13.25 1.80
N TYR A 106 -16.82 12.02 1.28
CA TYR A 106 -15.94 11.68 0.16
C TYR A 106 -16.28 12.46 -1.11
N ARG A 107 -17.57 12.72 -1.39
CA ARG A 107 -17.95 13.56 -2.55
C ARG A 107 -17.34 14.96 -2.45
N GLN A 108 -17.47 15.63 -1.32
CA GLN A 108 -16.92 16.97 -1.10
C GLN A 108 -15.38 17.00 -1.21
N VAL A 109 -14.71 16.02 -0.60
CA VAL A 109 -13.23 15.87 -0.67
C VAL A 109 -12.79 15.69 -2.13
N PHE A 110 -13.42 14.79 -2.87
CA PHE A 110 -13.01 14.47 -4.24
C PHE A 110 -13.33 15.62 -5.21
N GLU A 111 -14.46 16.28 -5.06
CA GLU A 111 -14.81 17.51 -5.82
C GLU A 111 -13.75 18.59 -5.57
N ARG A 112 -13.33 18.79 -4.32
CA ARG A 112 -12.31 19.79 -3.99
C ARG A 112 -10.96 19.44 -4.61
N ILE A 113 -10.48 18.20 -4.50
CA ILE A 113 -9.23 17.75 -5.11
C ILE A 113 -9.29 17.93 -6.62
N LYS A 114 -10.38 17.49 -7.27
CA LYS A 114 -10.59 17.64 -8.71
C LYS A 114 -10.59 19.10 -9.15
N SER A 115 -11.21 19.97 -8.37
CA SER A 115 -11.26 21.43 -8.66
C SER A 115 -9.88 22.10 -8.64
N LYS A 116 -8.89 21.48 -7.96
CA LYS A 116 -7.50 21.93 -7.94
C LYS A 116 -6.65 21.38 -9.09
N GLY A 117 -7.24 20.55 -9.96
CA GLY A 117 -6.52 19.92 -11.07
C GLY A 117 -5.54 18.81 -10.64
N ILE A 118 -5.70 18.27 -9.44
CA ILE A 118 -4.89 17.17 -8.92
C ILE A 118 -5.47 15.85 -9.41
N HIS A 119 -4.62 14.99 -9.99
CA HIS A 119 -4.98 13.64 -10.41
C HIS A 119 -5.28 12.77 -9.17
N LEU A 120 -6.52 12.29 -9.08
CA LEU A 120 -7.02 11.58 -7.90
C LEU A 120 -6.99 10.07 -8.11
N MET A 121 -6.26 9.37 -7.25
CA MET A 121 -6.23 7.92 -7.15
C MET A 121 -6.93 7.47 -5.86
N VAL A 122 -7.86 6.54 -5.96
CA VAL A 122 -8.66 6.09 -4.82
C VAL A 122 -8.58 4.58 -4.61
N ASN A 123 -8.06 4.17 -3.45
CA ASN A 123 -8.14 2.81 -2.96
C ASN A 123 -9.52 2.51 -2.39
N LEU A 124 -10.06 1.36 -2.74
CA LEU A 124 -11.29 0.82 -2.14
C LEU A 124 -11.05 0.08 -0.83
N TYR A 125 -9.82 -0.43 -0.59
CA TYR A 125 -9.48 -1.20 0.59
C TYR A 125 -8.03 -0.97 1.03
N HIS A 126 -7.85 -0.57 2.30
CA HIS A 126 -6.54 -0.37 2.91
C HIS A 126 -6.51 -0.99 4.32
N PHE A 127 -6.67 -2.32 4.38
CA PHE A 127 -6.69 -3.17 5.58
C PHE A 127 -7.91 -2.97 6.50
N ASP A 128 -8.94 -2.29 6.06
CA ASP A 128 -10.05 -1.75 6.85
C ASP A 128 -11.37 -2.52 6.64
N LEU A 129 -11.32 -3.85 6.69
CA LEU A 129 -12.54 -4.67 6.63
C LEU A 129 -13.54 -4.21 7.72
N PRO A 130 -14.81 -3.92 7.37
CA PRO A 130 -15.85 -3.69 8.35
C PRO A 130 -15.94 -4.86 9.35
N PHE A 131 -15.89 -4.54 10.65
CA PHE A 131 -15.82 -5.58 11.68
C PHE A 131 -17.07 -6.48 11.68
N ALA A 132 -18.23 -5.96 11.32
CA ALA A 132 -19.45 -6.74 11.21
C ALA A 132 -19.29 -7.96 10.26
N LEU A 133 -18.55 -7.83 9.16
CA LEU A 133 -18.29 -8.96 8.25
C LEU A 133 -17.32 -9.99 8.86
N GLN A 134 -16.44 -9.56 9.75
CA GLN A 134 -15.58 -10.46 10.51
C GLN A 134 -16.36 -11.22 11.58
N GLU A 135 -17.21 -10.50 12.32
CA GLU A 135 -18.02 -11.06 13.41
C GLU A 135 -19.08 -12.06 12.90
N GLU A 136 -19.73 -11.75 11.78
CA GLU A 136 -20.79 -12.59 11.22
C GLU A 136 -20.28 -13.84 10.51
N GLY A 137 -19.06 -13.81 9.93
CA GLY A 137 -18.66 -14.89 9.04
C GLY A 137 -17.17 -15.05 8.80
N ASP A 138 -16.31 -14.73 9.76
CA ASP A 138 -14.84 -14.85 9.62
C ASP A 138 -14.23 -14.01 8.48
N GLY A 139 -14.85 -12.89 8.12
CA GLY A 139 -14.29 -11.91 7.20
C GLY A 139 -13.94 -12.50 5.82
N TRP A 140 -12.69 -12.32 5.39
CA TRP A 140 -12.23 -12.80 4.08
C TRP A 140 -12.17 -14.32 3.90
N GLU A 141 -12.34 -15.12 4.95
CA GLU A 141 -12.52 -16.57 4.80
C GLU A 141 -13.90 -16.94 4.24
N ASN A 142 -14.84 -16.01 4.31
CA ASN A 142 -16.21 -16.20 3.81
C ASN A 142 -16.37 -15.60 2.40
N LYS A 143 -16.83 -16.39 1.46
CA LYS A 143 -17.06 -15.94 0.08
C LYS A 143 -18.14 -14.85 -0.02
N GLU A 144 -19.05 -14.74 0.95
CA GLU A 144 -20.05 -13.66 1.00
C GLU A 144 -19.39 -12.29 1.19
N THR A 145 -18.23 -12.21 1.86
CA THR A 145 -17.43 -10.97 1.97
C THR A 145 -16.92 -10.52 0.60
N VAL A 146 -16.58 -11.47 -0.28
CA VAL A 146 -16.14 -11.18 -1.66
C VAL A 146 -17.26 -10.47 -2.43
N TYR A 147 -18.49 -10.95 -2.30
CA TYR A 147 -19.64 -10.34 -2.98
C TYR A 147 -20.04 -9.01 -2.36
N ALA A 148 -19.96 -8.88 -1.02
CA ALA A 148 -20.20 -7.62 -0.34
C ALA A 148 -19.17 -6.55 -0.78
N TYR A 149 -17.91 -6.95 -0.97
CA TYR A 149 -16.86 -6.05 -1.49
C TYR A 149 -17.13 -5.62 -2.94
N ARG A 150 -17.53 -6.53 -3.82
CA ARG A 150 -17.92 -6.19 -5.19
C ARG A 150 -19.05 -5.14 -5.21
N ASP A 151 -20.07 -5.33 -4.37
CA ASP A 151 -21.24 -4.45 -4.32
C ASP A 151 -20.87 -3.07 -3.75
N TYR A 152 -20.00 -3.02 -2.73
CA TYR A 152 -19.40 -1.79 -2.22
C TYR A 152 -18.56 -1.08 -3.30
N ALA A 153 -17.72 -1.81 -4.02
CA ALA A 153 -16.88 -1.26 -5.09
C ALA A 153 -17.76 -0.65 -6.20
N ARG A 154 -18.79 -1.38 -6.66
CA ARG A 154 -19.76 -0.87 -7.64
C ARG A 154 -20.43 0.41 -7.16
N PHE A 155 -20.90 0.45 -5.94
CA PHE A 155 -21.47 1.66 -5.34
C PHE A 155 -20.52 2.85 -5.42
N CYS A 156 -19.22 2.64 -5.12
CA CYS A 156 -18.22 3.69 -5.22
C CYS A 156 -18.01 4.16 -6.65
N PHE A 157 -17.96 3.25 -7.63
CA PHE A 157 -17.81 3.59 -9.04
C PHE A 157 -19.00 4.41 -9.56
N GLU A 158 -20.21 4.02 -9.22
CA GLU A 158 -21.45 4.73 -9.60
C GLU A 158 -21.56 6.09 -8.91
N THR A 159 -21.05 6.20 -7.67
CA THR A 159 -21.20 7.42 -6.85
C THR A 159 -20.11 8.46 -7.15
N TYR A 160 -18.86 8.06 -7.42
CA TYR A 160 -17.72 8.96 -7.51
C TYR A 160 -16.93 8.85 -8.82
N GLY A 161 -17.37 8.03 -9.76
CA GLY A 161 -16.62 7.78 -10.99
C GLY A 161 -16.37 9.03 -11.84
N ASP A 162 -17.22 10.04 -11.72
CA ASP A 162 -17.05 11.36 -12.35
C ASP A 162 -15.89 12.20 -11.77
N LEU A 163 -15.38 11.82 -10.61
CA LEU A 163 -14.37 12.56 -9.84
C LEU A 163 -13.02 11.85 -9.76
N VAL A 164 -13.01 10.53 -9.84
CA VAL A 164 -11.80 9.69 -9.63
C VAL A 164 -11.13 9.39 -10.97
N ASP A 165 -9.84 9.67 -11.07
CA ASP A 165 -9.07 9.43 -12.30
C ASP A 165 -8.58 7.99 -12.43
N GLN A 166 -8.20 7.36 -11.29
CA GLN A 166 -7.76 5.97 -11.23
C GLN A 166 -8.25 5.29 -9.96
N TRP A 167 -8.88 4.15 -10.11
CA TRP A 167 -9.33 3.30 -9.02
C TRP A 167 -8.28 2.26 -8.65
N ILE A 168 -8.26 1.84 -7.40
CA ILE A 168 -7.38 0.78 -6.90
C ILE A 168 -8.22 -0.17 -6.06
N THR A 169 -8.17 -1.47 -6.39
CA THR A 169 -8.95 -2.48 -5.69
C THR A 169 -8.45 -2.67 -4.25
N PHE A 170 -7.18 -3.00 -4.08
CA PHE A 170 -6.56 -3.26 -2.79
C PHE A 170 -5.21 -2.57 -2.67
N ASN A 171 -4.89 -2.14 -1.44
CA ASN A 171 -3.52 -1.85 -1.06
C ASN A 171 -2.90 -3.08 -0.41
N GLU A 172 -1.78 -3.56 -0.93
CA GLU A 172 -0.94 -4.62 -0.35
C GLU A 172 -1.73 -5.83 0.19
N PRO A 173 -2.49 -6.55 -0.64
CA PRO A 173 -3.36 -7.63 -0.17
C PRO A 173 -2.61 -8.75 0.55
N ILE A 174 -1.31 -8.92 0.32
CA ILE A 174 -0.47 -9.89 1.02
C ILE A 174 -0.30 -9.56 2.51
N VAL A 175 -0.35 -8.27 2.90
CA VAL A 175 -0.10 -7.84 4.29
C VAL A 175 -1.13 -8.40 5.26
N PRO A 176 -2.44 -8.27 5.07
CA PRO A 176 -3.43 -8.92 5.92
C PRO A 176 -3.32 -10.46 5.92
N VAL A 177 -2.98 -11.07 4.79
CA VAL A 177 -2.79 -12.52 4.68
C VAL A 177 -1.61 -12.96 5.53
N GLU A 178 -0.46 -12.31 5.37
CA GLU A 178 0.77 -12.67 6.07
C GLU A 178 0.64 -12.42 7.57
N PHE A 179 0.33 -11.19 7.96
CA PHE A 179 0.37 -10.80 9.36
C PHE A 179 -0.86 -11.23 10.17
N GLY A 180 -1.99 -11.49 9.52
CA GLY A 180 -3.20 -11.95 10.20
C GLY A 180 -3.38 -13.46 10.23
N TYR A 181 -2.75 -14.21 9.29
CA TYR A 181 -3.00 -15.65 9.11
C TYR A 181 -1.75 -16.53 9.06
N PHE A 182 -0.57 -16.01 8.71
CA PHE A 182 0.68 -16.75 8.88
C PHE A 182 1.36 -16.41 10.20
N TYR A 183 1.22 -15.17 10.70
CA TYR A 183 1.83 -14.69 11.93
C TYR A 183 0.78 -14.12 12.89
N ASP A 184 1.07 -14.18 14.18
CA ASP A 184 0.31 -13.51 15.25
C ASP A 184 0.70 -12.02 15.35
N ALA A 185 0.62 -11.29 14.23
CA ALA A 185 1.06 -9.91 14.16
C ALA A 185 -0.10 -8.91 13.98
N HIS A 186 -1.12 -9.27 13.22
CA HIS A 186 -2.34 -8.48 13.03
C HIS A 186 -3.58 -9.31 13.38
N TYR A 187 -4.68 -8.63 13.69
CA TYR A 187 -5.98 -9.28 13.82
C TYR A 187 -6.36 -9.95 12.48
N PRO A 188 -6.93 -11.17 12.46
CA PRO A 188 -7.54 -11.92 13.56
C PRO A 188 -6.59 -12.87 14.32
N HIS A 189 -5.26 -12.78 14.18
CA HIS A 189 -4.27 -13.59 14.91
C HIS A 189 -4.40 -15.11 14.67
N LYS A 190 -4.87 -15.48 13.51
CA LYS A 190 -5.19 -16.86 13.17
C LYS A 190 -4.01 -17.53 12.48
N VAL A 191 -3.07 -18.06 13.24
CA VAL A 191 -1.90 -18.75 12.69
C VAL A 191 -2.33 -20.07 12.03
N ASP A 192 -2.77 -19.98 10.77
CA ASP A 192 -3.37 -21.06 9.99
C ASP A 192 -3.07 -20.87 8.49
N ALA A 193 -2.18 -21.69 7.95
CA ALA A 193 -1.76 -21.62 6.56
C ALA A 193 -2.89 -21.89 5.56
N ALA A 194 -3.83 -22.79 5.87
CA ALA A 194 -4.97 -23.08 4.99
C ALA A 194 -5.92 -21.89 4.93
N ALA A 195 -6.20 -21.24 6.08
CA ALA A 195 -6.97 -20.00 6.12
C ALA A 195 -6.26 -18.88 5.35
N ALA A 196 -4.94 -18.72 5.50
CA ALA A 196 -4.15 -17.75 4.75
C ALA A 196 -4.30 -17.89 3.24
N VAL A 197 -4.18 -19.12 2.72
CA VAL A 197 -4.34 -19.40 1.28
C VAL A 197 -5.75 -19.12 0.80
N LYS A 198 -6.77 -19.50 1.60
CA LYS A 198 -8.18 -19.19 1.30
C LYS A 198 -8.42 -17.68 1.24
N VAL A 199 -7.93 -16.93 2.21
CA VAL A 199 -8.06 -15.46 2.25
C VAL A 199 -7.36 -14.82 1.06
N ALA A 200 -6.16 -15.27 0.69
CA ALA A 200 -5.47 -14.79 -0.51
C ALA A 200 -6.29 -15.03 -1.79
N TYR A 201 -6.87 -16.22 -1.94
CA TYR A 201 -7.75 -16.55 -3.06
C TYR A 201 -8.99 -15.66 -3.10
N HIS A 202 -9.70 -15.51 -1.98
CA HIS A 202 -10.90 -14.68 -1.91
C HIS A 202 -10.59 -13.19 -2.16
N THR A 203 -9.47 -12.69 -1.66
CA THR A 203 -9.06 -11.31 -1.89
C THR A 203 -8.75 -11.06 -3.37
N GLN A 204 -8.04 -12.00 -4.03
CA GLN A 204 -7.80 -11.90 -5.48
C GLN A 204 -9.11 -11.96 -6.29
N LEU A 205 -10.02 -12.86 -5.93
CA LEU A 205 -11.33 -12.95 -6.57
C LEU A 205 -12.13 -11.65 -6.40
N ALA A 206 -12.12 -11.08 -5.19
CA ALA A 206 -12.78 -9.80 -4.91
C ALA A 206 -12.19 -8.66 -5.75
N SER A 207 -10.86 -8.64 -5.94
CA SER A 207 -10.19 -7.68 -6.82
C SER A 207 -10.67 -7.82 -8.27
N SER A 208 -10.70 -9.04 -8.81
CA SER A 208 -11.16 -9.29 -10.19
C SER A 208 -12.65 -8.97 -10.39
N LEU A 209 -13.50 -9.25 -9.41
CA LEU A 209 -14.92 -8.85 -9.43
C LEU A 209 -15.09 -7.32 -9.39
N ALA A 210 -14.23 -6.61 -8.66
CA ALA A 210 -14.23 -5.14 -8.66
C ALA A 210 -13.77 -4.58 -10.02
N VAL A 211 -12.77 -5.20 -10.66
CA VAL A 211 -12.36 -4.83 -12.04
C VAL A 211 -13.53 -5.01 -13.01
N GLN A 212 -14.22 -6.15 -12.96
CA GLN A 212 -15.41 -6.41 -13.76
C GLN A 212 -16.47 -5.33 -13.52
N ALA A 213 -16.83 -5.08 -12.26
CA ALA A 213 -17.85 -4.09 -11.90
C ALA A 213 -17.48 -2.66 -12.34
N CYS A 214 -16.19 -2.30 -12.27
CA CYS A 214 -15.68 -1.01 -12.73
C CYS A 214 -15.95 -0.80 -14.22
N HIS A 215 -15.54 -1.76 -15.05
CA HIS A 215 -15.71 -1.68 -16.50
C HIS A 215 -17.18 -1.88 -16.96
N GLU A 216 -18.02 -2.53 -16.16
CA GLU A 216 -19.47 -2.57 -16.40
C GLU A 216 -20.15 -1.24 -16.12
N VAL A 217 -19.68 -0.47 -15.15
CA VAL A 217 -20.18 0.89 -14.86
C VAL A 217 -19.74 1.86 -15.97
N ASP A 218 -18.47 1.92 -16.28
CA ASP A 218 -17.93 2.64 -17.44
C ASP A 218 -16.65 1.97 -17.95
N PRO A 219 -16.62 1.50 -19.23
CA PRO A 219 -15.46 0.85 -19.80
C PRO A 219 -14.22 1.75 -19.94
N ASN A 220 -14.37 3.06 -19.75
CA ASN A 220 -13.25 4.00 -19.77
C ASN A 220 -12.63 4.21 -18.38
N TYR A 221 -13.26 3.75 -17.31
CA TYR A 221 -12.66 3.82 -15.99
C TYR A 221 -11.42 2.93 -15.92
N ARG A 222 -10.40 3.41 -15.22
CA ARG A 222 -9.15 2.69 -15.05
C ARG A 222 -9.04 2.18 -13.63
N ILE A 223 -8.73 0.91 -13.48
CA ILE A 223 -8.63 0.25 -12.18
C ILE A 223 -7.36 -0.61 -12.08
N GLY A 224 -6.63 -0.43 -10.99
CA GLY A 224 -5.40 -1.14 -10.70
C GLY A 224 -5.44 -1.87 -9.36
N VAL A 225 -4.31 -2.43 -9.00
CA VAL A 225 -4.02 -2.96 -7.66
C VAL A 225 -2.68 -2.39 -7.19
N VAL A 226 -2.53 -2.16 -5.89
CA VAL A 226 -1.25 -1.75 -5.31
C VAL A 226 -0.62 -2.93 -4.59
N LEU A 227 0.61 -3.25 -4.98
CA LEU A 227 1.39 -4.36 -4.43
C LEU A 227 2.69 -3.85 -3.81
N ASN A 228 3.01 -4.35 -2.62
CA ASN A 228 4.33 -4.16 -2.02
C ASN A 228 5.32 -5.13 -2.66
N LEU A 229 5.90 -4.71 -3.77
CA LEU A 229 6.89 -5.51 -4.49
C LEU A 229 8.23 -5.38 -3.78
N THR A 230 8.63 -6.46 -3.10
CA THR A 230 9.86 -6.53 -2.31
C THR A 230 10.76 -7.58 -2.96
N PRO A 231 11.74 -7.17 -3.80
CA PRO A 231 12.60 -8.15 -4.48
C PRO A 231 13.33 -9.04 -3.49
N ALA A 232 13.32 -10.34 -3.72
CA ALA A 232 13.97 -11.32 -2.87
C ALA A 232 15.40 -11.62 -3.35
N TYR A 233 16.39 -11.22 -2.54
CA TYR A 233 17.81 -11.45 -2.84
C TYR A 233 18.35 -12.60 -2.02
N PRO A 234 18.97 -13.62 -2.66
CA PRO A 234 19.57 -14.72 -1.94
C PRO A 234 20.83 -14.29 -1.19
N ARG A 235 21.11 -14.91 -0.03
CA ARG A 235 22.33 -14.68 0.73
C ARG A 235 23.59 -14.95 -0.11
N SER A 236 23.54 -15.94 -0.98
CA SER A 236 24.65 -16.35 -1.84
C SER A 236 24.17 -16.96 -3.15
N GLN A 237 25.12 -17.25 -4.05
CA GLN A 237 24.84 -17.98 -5.29
C GLN A 237 24.71 -19.51 -5.10
N HIS A 238 24.75 -19.99 -3.86
CA HIS A 238 24.49 -21.40 -3.60
C HIS A 238 23.07 -21.78 -4.03
N PRO A 239 22.87 -22.90 -4.74
CA PRO A 239 21.56 -23.28 -5.28
C PRO A 239 20.40 -23.30 -4.25
N ALA A 240 20.71 -23.63 -2.99
CA ALA A 240 19.71 -23.63 -1.92
C ALA A 240 19.25 -22.21 -1.56
N ASP A 241 20.16 -21.23 -1.50
CA ASP A 241 19.81 -19.83 -1.24
C ASP A 241 19.06 -19.22 -2.42
N VAL A 242 19.47 -19.53 -3.66
CA VAL A 242 18.77 -19.09 -4.88
C VAL A 242 17.35 -19.67 -4.93
N LYS A 243 17.17 -20.95 -4.58
CA LYS A 243 15.85 -21.58 -4.48
C LYS A 243 14.99 -20.91 -3.40
N ALA A 244 15.58 -20.60 -2.24
CA ALA A 244 14.88 -19.90 -1.17
C ALA A 244 14.36 -18.52 -1.62
N ALA A 245 15.18 -17.72 -2.31
CA ALA A 245 14.76 -16.43 -2.85
C ALA A 245 13.64 -16.57 -3.88
N ARG A 246 13.74 -17.52 -4.80
CA ARG A 246 12.68 -17.80 -5.78
C ARG A 246 11.36 -18.17 -5.12
N ILE A 247 11.38 -19.01 -4.08
CA ILE A 247 10.14 -19.37 -3.36
C ILE A 247 9.62 -18.19 -2.56
N ALA A 248 10.48 -17.36 -1.97
CA ALA A 248 10.05 -16.13 -1.31
C ALA A 248 9.28 -15.19 -2.26
N GLU A 249 9.74 -15.02 -3.50
CA GLU A 249 9.02 -14.25 -4.51
C GLU A 249 7.67 -14.86 -4.88
N LEU A 250 7.55 -16.20 -4.95
CA LEU A 250 6.26 -16.85 -5.22
C LEU A 250 5.22 -16.50 -4.16
N PHE A 251 5.59 -16.52 -2.88
CA PHE A 251 4.67 -16.21 -1.79
C PHE A 251 4.44 -14.71 -1.63
N GLN A 252 5.48 -13.88 -1.68
CA GLN A 252 5.41 -12.47 -1.31
C GLN A 252 4.94 -11.54 -2.44
N ALA A 253 5.27 -11.86 -3.69
CA ALA A 253 4.95 -11.00 -4.81
C ALA A 253 4.02 -11.70 -5.82
N LYS A 254 4.44 -12.84 -6.37
CA LYS A 254 3.76 -13.48 -7.50
C LYS A 254 2.40 -14.05 -7.15
N SER A 255 2.13 -14.34 -5.88
CA SER A 255 0.81 -14.78 -5.38
C SER A 255 -0.33 -13.82 -5.73
N PHE A 256 -0.04 -12.52 -5.84
CA PHE A 256 -0.99 -11.49 -6.26
C PHE A 256 -0.62 -10.84 -7.60
N LEU A 257 0.67 -10.69 -7.91
CA LEU A 257 1.11 -10.04 -9.14
C LEU A 257 0.71 -10.83 -10.39
N ASP A 258 0.95 -12.15 -10.39
CA ASP A 258 0.62 -12.99 -11.54
C ASP A 258 -0.89 -13.03 -11.80
N PRO A 259 -1.77 -13.35 -10.83
CA PRO A 259 -3.21 -13.36 -11.09
C PRO A 259 -3.78 -11.97 -11.40
N SER A 260 -3.23 -10.89 -10.85
CA SER A 260 -3.71 -9.53 -11.12
C SER A 260 -3.38 -9.05 -12.54
N VAL A 261 -2.18 -9.40 -13.06
CA VAL A 261 -1.69 -8.88 -14.35
C VAL A 261 -1.80 -9.92 -15.45
N LEU A 262 -1.47 -11.19 -15.16
CA LEU A 262 -1.47 -12.28 -16.13
C LEU A 262 -2.74 -13.13 -16.09
N GLY A 263 -3.61 -12.94 -15.10
CA GLY A 263 -4.85 -13.68 -14.94
C GLY A 263 -4.67 -15.14 -14.48
N THR A 264 -3.47 -15.53 -14.04
CA THR A 264 -3.17 -16.91 -13.64
C THR A 264 -2.22 -16.95 -12.45
N TYR A 265 -2.41 -17.94 -11.58
CA TYR A 265 -1.49 -18.18 -10.47
C TYR A 265 -0.20 -18.84 -10.95
N PRO A 266 0.96 -18.60 -10.31
CA PRO A 266 2.21 -19.28 -10.61
C PRO A 266 2.04 -20.82 -10.44
N PRO A 267 2.32 -21.64 -11.47
CA PRO A 267 2.13 -23.10 -11.35
C PRO A 267 2.93 -23.74 -10.23
N GLU A 268 4.14 -23.25 -9.98
CA GLU A 268 4.99 -23.76 -8.91
C GLU A 268 4.40 -23.47 -7.52
N LEU A 269 3.82 -22.28 -7.30
CA LEU A 269 3.13 -21.95 -6.05
C LEU A 269 1.93 -22.89 -5.83
N VAL A 270 1.12 -23.09 -6.86
CA VAL A 270 -0.04 -24.00 -6.81
C VAL A 270 0.40 -25.42 -6.46
N GLU A 271 1.52 -25.91 -7.03
CA GLU A 271 2.04 -27.25 -6.73
C GLU A 271 2.53 -27.37 -5.28
N ILE A 272 3.28 -26.37 -4.79
CA ILE A 272 3.71 -26.33 -3.38
C ILE A 272 2.51 -26.40 -2.43
N LEU A 273 1.45 -25.66 -2.72
CA LEU A 273 0.24 -25.64 -1.88
C LEU A 273 -0.53 -26.97 -1.98
N ARG A 274 -0.58 -27.57 -3.18
CA ARG A 274 -1.23 -28.88 -3.39
C ARG A 274 -0.53 -30.01 -2.62
N GLU A 275 0.80 -30.08 -2.71
CA GLU A 275 1.60 -31.07 -1.98
C GLU A 275 1.41 -31.01 -0.46
N ARG A 276 0.99 -29.85 0.05
CA ARG A 276 0.76 -29.62 1.48
C ARG A 276 -0.74 -29.64 1.87
N ALA A 277 -1.60 -30.00 0.93
CA ALA A 277 -3.06 -30.02 1.15
C ALA A 277 -3.63 -28.67 1.65
N LEU A 278 -3.08 -27.55 1.14
CA LEU A 278 -3.45 -26.18 1.53
C LEU A 278 -4.34 -25.48 0.50
N LEU A 279 -4.57 -26.09 -0.67
CA LEU A 279 -5.46 -25.49 -1.67
C LEU A 279 -6.89 -25.45 -1.13
N PRO A 280 -7.58 -24.30 -1.20
CA PRO A 280 -8.98 -24.21 -0.86
C PRO A 280 -9.83 -24.92 -1.92
N GLU A 281 -11.10 -25.13 -1.62
CA GLU A 281 -12.07 -25.48 -2.65
C GLU A 281 -12.23 -24.29 -3.60
N VAL A 282 -11.97 -24.51 -4.89
CA VAL A 282 -11.96 -23.48 -5.92
C VAL A 282 -13.07 -23.77 -6.93
N ASP A 283 -13.93 -22.79 -7.18
CA ASP A 283 -14.87 -22.84 -8.29
C ASP A 283 -14.12 -22.55 -9.61
N PRO A 284 -14.18 -23.42 -10.62
CA PRO A 284 -13.57 -23.15 -11.93
C PRO A 284 -14.04 -21.84 -12.56
N ASN A 285 -15.27 -21.41 -12.33
CA ASN A 285 -15.77 -20.13 -12.82
C ASN A 285 -15.04 -18.93 -12.20
N ASP A 286 -14.60 -19.04 -10.95
CA ASP A 286 -13.82 -17.98 -10.29
C ASP A 286 -12.45 -17.81 -10.96
N LEU A 287 -11.82 -18.92 -11.40
CA LEU A 287 -10.54 -18.86 -12.10
C LEU A 287 -10.67 -18.23 -13.50
N GLU A 288 -11.74 -18.53 -14.23
CA GLU A 288 -12.01 -17.86 -15.51
C GLU A 288 -12.29 -16.37 -15.30
N LEU A 289 -13.01 -16.00 -14.23
CA LEU A 289 -13.27 -14.61 -13.88
C LEU A 289 -11.96 -13.85 -13.55
N ILE A 290 -11.07 -14.45 -12.76
CA ILE A 290 -9.73 -13.89 -12.48
C ILE A 290 -8.94 -13.70 -13.76
N LYS A 291 -9.00 -14.64 -14.68
CA LYS A 291 -8.30 -14.60 -15.97
C LYS A 291 -8.82 -13.51 -16.91
N GLU A 292 -10.13 -13.30 -16.94
CA GLU A 292 -10.78 -12.34 -17.83
C GLU A 292 -10.71 -10.88 -17.31
N HIS A 293 -10.61 -10.70 -16.00
CA HIS A 293 -10.68 -9.38 -15.35
C HIS A 293 -9.37 -9.04 -14.64
N THR A 294 -8.32 -8.81 -15.43
CA THR A 294 -7.02 -8.31 -14.97
C THR A 294 -7.02 -6.79 -14.86
N VAL A 295 -6.06 -6.24 -14.11
CA VAL A 295 -5.96 -4.80 -13.86
C VAL A 295 -5.42 -4.03 -15.06
N ASP A 296 -5.77 -2.74 -15.18
CA ASP A 296 -5.31 -1.84 -16.24
C ASP A 296 -3.92 -1.25 -15.96
N PHE A 297 -3.53 -1.16 -14.69
CA PHE A 297 -2.23 -0.64 -14.25
C PHE A 297 -1.84 -1.22 -12.89
N LEU A 298 -0.56 -1.03 -12.52
CA LEU A 298 -0.05 -1.39 -11.19
C LEU A 298 0.28 -0.15 -10.37
N GLY A 299 -0.03 -0.18 -9.07
CA GLY A 299 0.67 0.59 -8.08
C GLY A 299 1.76 -0.27 -7.42
N VAL A 300 2.90 0.31 -7.18
CA VAL A 300 4.03 -0.35 -6.52
C VAL A 300 4.37 0.38 -5.23
N ASN A 301 4.39 -0.33 -4.12
CA ASN A 301 4.94 0.15 -2.86
C ASN A 301 6.32 -0.49 -2.67
N TYR A 302 7.33 0.34 -2.41
CA TYR A 302 8.69 -0.13 -2.15
C TYR A 302 9.38 0.66 -1.05
N TYR A 303 9.85 -0.03 -0.02
CA TYR A 303 10.58 0.55 1.11
C TYR A 303 11.93 -0.09 1.36
N GLN A 304 12.04 -1.41 1.14
CA GLN A 304 13.23 -2.19 1.43
C GLN A 304 13.26 -3.48 0.61
N PRO A 305 14.43 -4.09 0.40
CA PRO A 305 14.53 -5.40 -0.21
C PRO A 305 14.15 -6.49 0.80
N MET A 306 13.83 -7.67 0.30
CA MET A 306 13.82 -8.90 1.07
C MET A 306 15.15 -9.63 0.86
N ARG A 307 15.87 -9.96 1.95
CA ARG A 307 17.03 -10.82 1.87
C ARG A 307 16.73 -12.12 2.56
N VAL A 308 17.04 -13.23 1.89
CA VAL A 308 16.71 -14.56 2.37
C VAL A 308 17.87 -15.53 2.20
N SER A 309 17.85 -16.57 3.01
CA SER A 309 18.70 -17.74 2.87
C SER A 309 17.89 -19.03 2.94
N ALA A 310 18.44 -20.12 2.50
CA ALA A 310 17.88 -21.43 2.80
C ALA A 310 17.78 -21.62 4.32
N PRO A 311 16.76 -22.34 4.82
CA PRO A 311 16.64 -22.65 6.23
C PRO A 311 17.90 -23.37 6.74
N ARG A 312 18.40 -22.93 7.90
CA ARG A 312 19.62 -23.55 8.51
C ARG A 312 19.38 -24.94 9.08
N TYR A 313 18.13 -25.21 9.43
CA TYR A 313 17.71 -26.47 10.01
C TYR A 313 16.60 -27.09 9.17
N ALA A 314 16.45 -28.41 9.25
CA ALA A 314 15.29 -29.06 8.68
C ALA A 314 14.00 -28.47 9.29
N PRO A 315 13.03 -28.08 8.45
CA PRO A 315 11.80 -27.49 8.96
C PRO A 315 11.05 -28.51 9.83
N ASN A 316 10.40 -27.99 10.88
CA ASN A 316 9.44 -28.79 11.63
C ASN A 316 8.18 -28.99 10.78
N PRO A 317 7.83 -30.22 10.39
CA PRO A 317 6.66 -30.47 9.55
C PRO A 317 5.32 -30.14 10.24
N GLU A 318 5.33 -30.02 11.58
CA GLU A 318 4.16 -29.64 12.38
C GLU A 318 4.07 -28.11 12.59
N SER A 319 5.04 -27.34 12.07
CA SER A 319 4.98 -25.87 12.17
C SER A 319 3.78 -25.33 11.41
N PRO A 320 2.96 -24.47 12.03
CA PRO A 320 1.88 -23.78 11.32
C PRO A 320 2.38 -22.72 10.33
N MET A 321 3.66 -22.32 10.43
CA MET A 321 4.29 -21.26 9.64
C MET A 321 4.85 -21.82 8.34
N LEU A 322 4.03 -21.86 7.30
CA LEU A 322 4.39 -22.50 6.01
C LEU A 322 5.68 -21.94 5.40
N VAL A 323 5.84 -20.63 5.37
CA VAL A 323 6.96 -19.99 4.66
C VAL A 323 8.33 -20.27 5.28
N GLU A 324 8.40 -20.44 6.58
CA GLU A 324 9.63 -20.80 7.30
C GLU A 324 10.22 -22.17 6.88
N GLN A 325 9.42 -23.00 6.24
CA GLN A 325 9.86 -24.27 5.70
C GLN A 325 10.71 -24.13 4.43
N PHE A 326 10.69 -22.96 3.79
CA PHE A 326 11.35 -22.72 2.50
C PHE A 326 12.47 -21.72 2.55
N TYR A 327 12.35 -20.70 3.40
CA TYR A 327 13.37 -19.66 3.54
C TYR A 327 13.33 -19.01 4.93
N GLU A 328 14.44 -18.39 5.29
CA GLU A 328 14.53 -17.57 6.49
C GLU A 328 15.11 -16.20 6.15
N PRO A 329 14.73 -15.13 6.90
CA PRO A 329 15.31 -13.81 6.71
C PRO A 329 16.82 -13.82 6.88
N TYR A 330 17.52 -13.07 6.03
CA TYR A 330 18.97 -12.88 6.10
C TYR A 330 19.32 -11.42 6.30
N VAL A 331 20.15 -11.15 7.27
CA VAL A 331 20.67 -9.81 7.54
C VAL A 331 22.03 -9.66 6.90
N MET A 332 22.13 -8.89 5.80
CA MET A 332 23.39 -8.68 5.09
C MET A 332 24.31 -7.76 5.92
N PRO A 333 25.53 -8.22 6.24
CA PRO A 333 26.51 -7.38 6.92
C PRO A 333 26.85 -6.11 6.11
N GLY A 334 26.95 -4.98 6.79
CA GLY A 334 27.35 -3.71 6.16
C GLY A 334 26.28 -3.02 5.31
N ARG A 335 25.03 -3.53 5.33
CA ARG A 335 23.93 -2.84 4.62
C ARG A 335 23.68 -1.44 5.16
N LYS A 336 23.29 -0.50 4.28
CA LYS A 336 22.75 0.81 4.67
C LYS A 336 21.38 0.59 5.31
N ILE A 337 21.13 1.16 6.47
CA ILE A 337 19.85 0.96 7.17
C ILE A 337 19.24 2.28 7.63
N ASN A 338 17.93 2.31 7.69
CA ASN A 338 17.17 3.29 8.48
C ASN A 338 17.18 2.82 9.95
N PRO A 339 17.91 3.49 10.85
CA PRO A 339 18.05 3.02 12.24
C PRO A 339 16.74 3.10 13.03
N HIS A 340 15.76 3.90 12.56
CA HIS A 340 14.48 4.09 13.26
C HIS A 340 13.48 2.96 12.99
N ARG A 341 13.63 2.27 11.85
CA ARG A 341 12.79 1.12 11.45
C ARG A 341 13.57 -0.19 11.40
N GLY A 342 14.89 -0.14 11.32
CA GLY A 342 15.74 -1.30 11.06
C GLY A 342 15.66 -1.80 9.61
N TRP A 343 15.00 -1.07 8.73
CA TRP A 343 14.85 -1.42 7.32
C TRP A 343 16.10 -1.08 6.53
N GLU A 344 16.46 -1.98 5.62
CA GLU A 344 17.55 -1.74 4.69
C GLU A 344 17.15 -0.66 3.69
N ILE A 345 18.04 0.30 3.44
CA ILE A 345 17.90 1.27 2.36
C ILE A 345 18.66 0.69 1.16
N TYR A 346 17.94 0.34 0.11
CA TYR A 346 18.50 -0.29 -1.09
C TYR A 346 17.75 0.19 -2.33
N GLU A 347 18.16 1.33 -2.82
CA GLU A 347 17.56 2.05 -3.94
C GLU A 347 17.56 1.25 -5.26
N GLN A 348 18.61 0.43 -5.49
CA GLN A 348 18.71 -0.47 -6.64
C GLN A 348 17.50 -1.43 -6.76
N GLY A 349 16.88 -1.79 -5.64
CA GLY A 349 15.69 -2.66 -5.65
C GLY A 349 14.52 -2.07 -6.45
N LEU A 350 14.40 -0.75 -6.51
CA LEU A 350 13.39 -0.09 -7.33
C LEU A 350 13.65 -0.25 -8.83
N TYR A 351 14.92 -0.17 -9.26
CA TYR A 351 15.30 -0.46 -10.63
C TYR A 351 15.01 -1.92 -10.99
N ASP A 352 15.35 -2.86 -10.10
CA ASP A 352 15.13 -4.30 -10.32
C ASP A 352 13.62 -4.62 -10.44
N ILE A 353 12.76 -3.99 -9.62
CA ILE A 353 11.29 -4.07 -9.76
C ILE A 353 10.84 -3.59 -11.15
N ALA A 354 11.33 -2.44 -11.58
CA ALA A 354 10.98 -1.85 -12.86
C ALA A 354 11.38 -2.76 -14.04
N GLN A 355 12.59 -3.37 -13.98
CA GLN A 355 13.02 -4.32 -15.00
C GLN A 355 12.17 -5.60 -14.98
N ASN A 356 11.83 -6.12 -13.81
CA ASN A 356 10.95 -7.27 -13.70
C ASN A 356 9.56 -7.01 -14.32
N ILE A 357 8.95 -5.85 -14.03
CA ILE A 357 7.65 -5.47 -14.65
C ILE A 357 7.79 -5.39 -16.17
N LYS A 358 8.85 -4.75 -16.65
CA LYS A 358 9.11 -4.59 -18.09
C LYS A 358 9.29 -5.92 -18.80
N GLU A 359 10.08 -6.82 -18.25
CA GLU A 359 10.48 -8.07 -18.92
C GLU A 359 9.44 -9.18 -18.80
N ASN A 360 8.74 -9.25 -17.65
CA ASN A 360 7.90 -10.40 -17.31
C ASN A 360 6.39 -10.09 -17.26
N TYR A 361 5.99 -8.81 -17.27
CA TYR A 361 4.59 -8.40 -17.14
C TYR A 361 4.16 -7.43 -18.27
N GLY A 362 4.71 -7.62 -19.46
CA GLY A 362 4.33 -6.86 -20.65
C GLY A 362 4.58 -5.36 -20.57
N ASN A 363 5.45 -4.93 -19.66
CA ASN A 363 5.71 -3.51 -19.37
C ASN A 363 4.42 -2.74 -19.10
N ILE A 364 3.47 -3.35 -18.38
CA ILE A 364 2.23 -2.71 -17.97
C ILE A 364 2.52 -1.34 -17.35
N GLU A 365 1.64 -0.38 -17.57
CA GLU A 365 1.75 0.93 -16.91
C GLU A 365 1.74 0.78 -15.40
N TRP A 366 2.61 1.51 -14.71
CA TRP A 366 2.65 1.49 -13.25
C TRP A 366 3.07 2.85 -12.66
N LEU A 367 2.77 3.02 -11.38
CA LEU A 367 3.22 4.17 -10.59
C LEU A 367 3.90 3.64 -9.32
N LEU A 368 4.94 4.34 -8.87
CA LEU A 368 5.45 4.13 -7.52
C LEU A 368 4.48 4.82 -6.55
N THR A 369 3.63 4.02 -5.92
CA THR A 369 2.52 4.52 -5.10
C THR A 369 2.86 4.70 -3.63
N GLU A 370 3.95 4.10 -3.16
CA GLU A 370 4.53 4.40 -1.85
C GLU A 370 6.03 4.15 -1.87
N ASN A 371 6.75 5.14 -1.35
CA ASN A 371 8.17 5.08 -1.01
C ASN A 371 8.42 6.16 0.04
N GLY A 372 9.18 5.87 1.08
CA GLY A 372 9.38 6.85 2.14
C GLY A 372 10.26 6.33 3.27
N MET A 373 10.64 7.24 4.15
CA MET A 373 11.51 6.97 5.29
C MET A 373 10.85 7.43 6.59
N GLY A 374 10.49 6.48 7.44
CA GLY A 374 9.95 6.79 8.78
C GLY A 374 11.06 7.07 9.78
N VAL A 375 10.98 8.18 10.48
CA VAL A 375 11.97 8.63 11.46
C VAL A 375 11.32 8.90 12.81
N GLU A 376 11.99 8.48 13.89
CA GLU A 376 11.57 8.70 15.27
C GLU A 376 12.26 9.93 15.85
N GLY A 377 11.50 10.75 16.60
CA GLY A 377 12.06 11.90 17.31
C GLY A 377 12.59 12.99 16.36
N GLU A 378 11.81 13.35 15.34
CA GLU A 378 12.20 14.36 14.35
C GLU A 378 12.38 15.77 14.95
N GLU A 379 11.77 16.06 16.10
CA GLU A 379 11.90 17.33 16.83
C GLU A 379 13.37 17.68 17.14
N LYS A 380 14.26 16.69 17.24
CA LYS A 380 15.70 16.90 17.42
C LYS A 380 16.37 17.57 16.22
N PHE A 381 15.75 17.52 15.04
CA PHE A 381 16.23 18.15 13.82
C PHE A 381 15.63 19.56 13.59
N ARG A 382 14.85 20.07 14.54
CA ARG A 382 14.21 21.38 14.41
C ARG A 382 15.23 22.50 14.47
N GLN A 383 15.19 23.40 13.47
CA GLN A 383 15.96 24.62 13.41
C GLN A 383 15.06 25.76 12.93
N ASN A 384 15.09 26.88 13.63
CA ASN A 384 14.26 28.07 13.31
C ASN A 384 12.75 27.76 13.15
N GLY A 385 12.22 26.79 13.91
CA GLY A 385 10.81 26.42 13.88
C GLY A 385 10.44 25.33 12.88
N GLU A 386 11.32 24.89 12.02
CA GLU A 386 11.11 23.90 10.95
C GLU A 386 11.95 22.63 11.17
N ILE A 387 11.40 21.46 10.83
CA ILE A 387 12.14 20.20 10.80
C ILE A 387 13.06 20.17 9.57
N GLN A 388 14.37 20.05 9.80
CA GLN A 388 15.39 19.93 8.76
C GLN A 388 15.62 18.45 8.42
N ASP A 389 14.75 17.89 7.61
CA ASP A 389 14.73 16.47 7.27
C ASP A 389 15.50 16.14 5.97
N ASP A 390 16.73 16.62 5.87
CA ASP A 390 17.65 16.35 4.75
C ASP A 390 17.77 14.84 4.46
N TYR A 391 17.78 14.01 5.49
CA TYR A 391 17.81 12.55 5.36
C TYR A 391 16.65 11.99 4.54
N ARG A 392 15.46 12.62 4.58
CA ARG A 392 14.30 12.24 3.75
C ARG A 392 14.51 12.67 2.30
N ILE A 393 15.02 13.87 2.10
CA ILE A 393 15.36 14.38 0.76
C ILE A 393 16.39 13.48 0.09
N ASP A 394 17.46 13.13 0.81
CA ASP A 394 18.53 12.26 0.30
C ASP A 394 17.98 10.86 -0.04
N PHE A 395 17.14 10.28 0.84
CA PHE A 395 16.50 9.00 0.60
C PHE A 395 15.65 9.03 -0.69
N VAL A 396 14.83 10.07 -0.87
CA VAL A 396 13.97 10.21 -2.06
C VAL A 396 14.82 10.42 -3.31
N LYS A 397 15.85 11.26 -3.26
CA LYS A 397 16.76 11.47 -4.40
C LYS A 397 17.44 10.19 -4.84
N ASP A 398 17.95 9.38 -3.91
CA ASP A 398 18.61 8.11 -4.21
C ASP A 398 17.65 7.15 -4.96
N HIS A 399 16.40 7.03 -4.49
CA HIS A 399 15.39 6.21 -5.16
C HIS A 399 14.95 6.78 -6.50
N LEU A 400 14.81 8.09 -6.62
CA LEU A 400 14.45 8.75 -7.88
C LEU A 400 15.53 8.60 -8.96
N ARG A 401 16.84 8.54 -8.59
CA ARG A 401 17.90 8.23 -9.56
C ARG A 401 17.72 6.85 -10.19
N GLU A 402 17.42 5.84 -9.37
CA GLU A 402 17.18 4.48 -9.86
C GLU A 402 15.91 4.39 -10.68
N LEU A 403 14.84 5.10 -10.28
CA LEU A 403 13.61 5.17 -11.04
C LEU A 403 13.82 5.86 -12.39
N HIS A 404 14.55 6.98 -12.42
CA HIS A 404 14.90 7.67 -13.64
C HIS A 404 15.71 6.76 -14.59
N ARG A 405 16.73 6.07 -14.05
CA ARG A 405 17.51 5.09 -14.83
C ARG A 405 16.61 4.03 -15.44
N ALA A 406 15.68 3.48 -14.67
CA ALA A 406 14.73 2.48 -15.16
C ALA A 406 13.82 3.03 -16.30
N ILE A 407 13.35 4.27 -16.16
CA ILE A 407 12.55 4.94 -17.20
C ILE A 407 13.38 5.17 -18.46
N GLN A 408 14.64 5.58 -18.35
CA GLN A 408 15.55 5.72 -19.50
C GLN A 408 15.76 4.37 -20.20
N ASP A 409 15.78 3.28 -19.44
CA ASP A 409 15.86 1.92 -19.97
C ASP A 409 14.51 1.38 -20.48
N GLY A 410 13.47 2.21 -20.50
CA GLY A 410 12.17 1.92 -21.11
C GLY A 410 11.10 1.36 -20.17
N ALA A 411 11.26 1.46 -18.86
CA ALA A 411 10.19 1.13 -17.92
C ALA A 411 9.01 2.10 -18.02
N ASN A 412 7.79 1.58 -17.98
CA ASN A 412 6.56 2.36 -18.18
C ASN A 412 6.00 2.93 -16.86
N CYS A 413 6.87 3.59 -16.07
CA CYS A 413 6.47 4.26 -14.84
C CYS A 413 5.95 5.67 -15.10
N LYS A 414 4.79 6.02 -14.52
CA LYS A 414 4.07 7.27 -14.77
C LYS A 414 4.08 8.25 -13.62
N GLY A 415 4.57 7.86 -12.45
CA GLY A 415 4.53 8.77 -11.30
C GLY A 415 5.26 8.23 -10.08
N TYR A 416 5.51 9.16 -9.17
CA TYR A 416 6.09 8.93 -7.85
C TYR A 416 5.18 9.56 -6.78
N LEU A 417 4.64 8.73 -5.89
CA LEU A 417 3.84 9.17 -4.76
C LEU A 417 4.57 8.75 -3.47
N MET A 418 5.00 9.75 -2.69
CA MET A 418 5.72 9.49 -1.44
C MET A 418 4.73 9.05 -0.34
N TRP A 419 5.13 8.11 0.49
CA TRP A 419 4.48 7.86 1.76
C TRP A 419 5.19 8.68 2.85
N THR A 420 4.57 9.75 3.37
CA THR A 420 3.18 10.17 3.24
C THR A 420 3.08 11.71 3.21
N PHE A 421 1.89 12.26 3.07
CA PHE A 421 1.70 13.71 3.01
C PHE A 421 1.89 14.38 4.38
N ILE A 422 0.99 14.11 5.33
CA ILE A 422 1.04 14.60 6.70
C ILE A 422 1.43 13.43 7.61
N ASP A 423 2.23 13.67 8.63
CA ASP A 423 2.49 12.67 9.66
C ASP A 423 1.16 12.08 10.16
N CYS A 424 1.06 10.76 10.15
CA CYS A 424 -0.18 10.07 10.45
C CYS A 424 0.03 8.90 11.42
N TRP A 425 -1.07 8.30 11.83
CA TRP A 425 -1.05 7.07 12.61
C TRP A 425 -0.45 5.91 11.79
N SER A 426 0.54 5.21 12.38
CA SER A 426 1.32 4.17 11.70
C SER A 426 1.05 2.79 12.32
N TRP A 427 -0.22 2.38 12.36
CA TRP A 427 -0.67 1.08 12.84
C TRP A 427 -0.18 0.80 14.27
N LEU A 428 0.40 -0.39 14.53
CA LEU A 428 0.93 -0.76 15.84
C LEU A 428 2.04 0.14 16.36
N ASN A 429 2.69 0.92 15.49
CA ASN A 429 3.74 1.87 15.88
C ASN A 429 3.18 3.21 16.40
N GLY A 430 1.86 3.43 16.35
CA GLY A 430 1.26 4.70 16.71
C GLY A 430 1.87 5.85 15.92
N TYR A 431 2.35 6.88 16.60
CA TYR A 431 3.01 8.04 15.98
C TYR A 431 4.54 8.02 16.12
N LYS A 432 5.12 6.87 16.41
CA LYS A 432 6.57 6.73 16.59
C LYS A 432 7.37 7.18 15.36
N ASN A 433 6.96 6.68 14.20
CA ASN A 433 7.68 6.92 12.95
C ASN A 433 6.94 7.97 12.12
N ARG A 434 7.63 9.07 11.86
CA ARG A 434 7.12 10.18 11.08
C ARG A 434 7.59 10.04 9.62
N TYR A 435 6.66 10.09 8.69
CA TYR A 435 6.92 9.92 7.25
C TYR A 435 6.56 11.15 6.42
N GLY A 436 5.79 12.08 7.01
CA GLY A 436 5.17 13.19 6.28
C GLY A 436 6.14 14.20 5.71
N LEU A 437 5.73 14.86 4.62
CA LEU A 437 6.25 16.15 4.16
C LEU A 437 5.81 17.28 5.09
N VAL A 438 4.69 17.06 5.78
CA VAL A 438 4.07 17.98 6.74
C VAL A 438 4.15 17.36 8.13
N GLU A 439 4.70 18.11 9.06
CA GLU A 439 4.68 17.78 10.49
C GLU A 439 3.27 17.93 11.04
N LEU A 440 2.86 17.00 11.89
CA LEU A 440 1.63 17.08 12.68
C LEU A 440 1.97 17.24 14.16
N ASP A 441 1.50 18.31 14.78
CA ASP A 441 1.45 18.43 16.22
C ASP A 441 0.23 17.65 16.75
N LEU A 442 0.47 16.58 17.50
CA LEU A 442 -0.62 15.70 17.96
C LEU A 442 -1.54 16.38 18.99
N ALA A 443 -1.04 17.36 19.74
CA ALA A 443 -1.83 18.01 20.79
C ALA A 443 -2.74 19.10 20.23
N THR A 444 -2.25 19.84 19.24
CA THR A 444 -2.96 20.98 18.64
C THR A 444 -3.54 20.69 17.27
N GLN A 445 -3.11 19.62 16.65
CA GLN A 445 -3.41 19.24 15.26
C GLN A 445 -2.89 20.28 14.23
N GLU A 446 -1.94 21.12 14.63
CA GLU A 446 -1.32 22.09 13.72
C GLU A 446 -0.44 21.38 12.68
N ARG A 447 -0.52 21.86 11.43
CA ARG A 447 0.26 21.38 10.29
C ARG A 447 1.38 22.36 9.99
N ARG A 448 2.63 21.86 9.85
CA ARG A 448 3.78 22.68 9.47
C ARG A 448 4.57 21.95 8.39
N LEU A 449 4.89 22.64 7.30
CA LEU A 449 5.79 22.08 6.28
C LEU A 449 7.14 21.77 6.89
N LYS A 450 7.70 20.61 6.53
CA LYS A 450 9.09 20.27 6.78
C LYS A 450 9.94 20.74 5.61
N LYS A 451 11.25 20.78 5.75
CA LYS A 451 12.18 21.11 4.66
C LYS A 451 11.93 20.26 3.41
N SER A 452 11.64 18.96 3.60
CA SER A 452 11.26 18.06 2.50
C SER A 452 10.00 18.49 1.77
N GLY A 453 9.04 19.13 2.45
CA GLY A 453 7.82 19.66 1.82
C GLY A 453 8.11 20.81 0.86
N HIS A 454 9.00 21.71 1.25
CA HIS A 454 9.45 22.78 0.38
C HIS A 454 10.25 22.24 -0.82
N TRP A 455 11.16 21.31 -0.57
CA TRP A 455 11.93 20.65 -1.62
C TRP A 455 11.02 19.85 -2.59
N PHE A 456 9.98 19.18 -2.10
CA PHE A 456 9.06 18.42 -2.94
C PHE A 456 8.29 19.34 -3.90
N ARG A 457 7.92 20.56 -3.45
CA ARG A 457 7.33 21.57 -4.32
C ARG A 457 8.27 21.94 -5.47
N GLU A 458 9.54 22.16 -5.17
CA GLU A 458 10.57 22.47 -6.19
C GLU A 458 10.74 21.30 -7.17
N LEU A 459 10.83 20.07 -6.66
CA LEU A 459 10.91 18.85 -7.44
C LEU A 459 9.76 18.74 -8.45
N SER A 460 8.53 18.92 -7.99
CA SER A 460 7.34 18.84 -8.84
C SER A 460 7.29 19.96 -9.88
N GLN A 461 7.56 21.21 -9.48
CA GLN A 461 7.55 22.35 -10.38
C GLN A 461 8.63 22.29 -11.46
N GLN A 462 9.81 21.77 -11.14
CA GLN A 462 10.91 21.59 -12.09
C GLN A 462 10.80 20.29 -12.89
N ASN A 463 9.89 19.42 -12.52
CA ASN A 463 9.76 18.05 -13.03
C ASN A 463 11.08 17.28 -12.97
N GLY A 464 11.82 17.49 -11.89
CA GLY A 464 13.14 16.92 -11.70
C GLY A 464 13.93 17.61 -10.59
N PHE A 465 15.22 17.26 -10.45
CA PHE A 465 16.09 17.81 -9.42
C PHE A 465 17.55 17.87 -9.86
N GLU A 466 18.33 18.75 -9.24
CA GLU A 466 19.79 18.81 -9.41
C GLU A 466 20.49 17.68 -8.62
N GLU A 467 21.45 17.00 -9.26
CA GLU A 467 22.33 16.02 -8.60
C GLU A 467 23.20 16.62 -7.51
#